data_cb5709273b189ec2e34dc90db4f9dd22
#
_entry.id   cb5709273b189ec2e34dc90db4f9dd22
#
_cell.length_a   1.000
_cell.length_b   1.000
_cell.length_c   1.000
_cell.angle_alpha   90.00
_cell.angle_beta   90.00
_cell.angle_gamma   90.00
#
_symmetry.space_group_name_H-M   'P 1'
#
loop_
_entity.id
_entity.type
_entity.pdbx_description
1 polymer ?
#
loop_
_entity_poly.entity_id
_entity_poly.type
_entity_poly.pdbx_seq_one_letter_code
_entity_poly.pdbx_strand_id
1 'polypeptide(L)'
;IMLLLENVEKTFNRGTINEKKALNGLNLSMKDGDFVTVIGGNGAGKSTMLNMIAGVYPIDKGKVILNGENISRWSEHKRARFLGRVFQDPMTGTAADMEIQENLALAYRRGKRRGMRWAITKDEKEKYRESLKVLGLGLENRMTSKVGLLSGGQRQALTLLMATLR
;
A
#
# COMPACT_ATOMS: atom_id res chain seq x y z
N ILE A 1 13.23 -5.40 -6.64
CA ILE A 1 12.06 -6.22 -6.22
C ILE A 1 11.46 -6.84 -7.46
N MET A 2 11.26 -8.12 -7.48
CA MET A 2 10.60 -8.83 -8.58
C MET A 2 9.26 -9.35 -8.09
N LEU A 3 8.18 -9.01 -8.81
CA LEU A 3 6.85 -9.58 -8.58
C LEU A 3 6.47 -10.45 -9.77
N LEU A 4 6.05 -11.69 -9.50
CA LEU A 4 5.61 -12.61 -10.53
C LEU A 4 4.25 -13.21 -10.13
N LEU A 5 3.29 -13.12 -11.03
CA LEU A 5 1.99 -13.80 -10.95
C LEU A 5 1.97 -14.90 -12.01
N GLU A 6 1.66 -16.13 -11.58
CA GLU A 6 1.59 -17.30 -12.46
C GLU A 6 0.20 -17.91 -12.42
N ASN A 7 -0.51 -17.87 -13.54
CA ASN A 7 -1.82 -18.49 -13.73
C ASN A 7 -2.82 -18.21 -12.60
N VAL A 8 -2.89 -16.95 -12.15
CA VAL A 8 -3.70 -16.59 -11.00
C VAL A 8 -5.18 -16.53 -11.37
N GLU A 9 -5.99 -17.28 -10.61
CA GLU A 9 -7.44 -17.28 -10.72
C GLU A 9 -8.09 -16.75 -9.44
N LYS A 10 -9.18 -16.01 -9.62
CA LYS A 10 -10.06 -15.56 -8.53
C LYS A 10 -11.51 -15.54 -8.96
N THR A 11 -12.36 -16.26 -8.23
CA THR A 11 -13.80 -16.32 -8.43
C THR A 11 -14.50 -15.89 -7.14
N PHE A 12 -15.42 -14.95 -7.25
CA PHE A 12 -16.28 -14.54 -6.14
C PHE A 12 -17.61 -15.27 -6.19
N ASN A 13 -18.24 -15.48 -5.04
CA ASN A 13 -19.59 -16.06 -4.89
C ASN A 13 -19.75 -17.40 -5.62
N ARG A 14 -18.71 -18.25 -5.57
CA ARG A 14 -18.67 -19.53 -6.27
C ARG A 14 -19.89 -20.39 -5.93
N GLY A 15 -20.50 -20.98 -6.96
CA GLY A 15 -21.69 -21.85 -6.82
C GLY A 15 -22.99 -21.10 -6.59
N THR A 16 -23.02 -19.77 -6.73
CA THR A 16 -24.25 -18.97 -6.64
C THR A 16 -24.58 -18.32 -7.98
N ILE A 17 -25.82 -17.78 -8.10
CA ILE A 17 -26.24 -17.03 -9.30
C ILE A 17 -25.41 -15.75 -9.53
N ASN A 18 -24.68 -15.28 -8.51
CA ASN A 18 -23.80 -14.11 -8.56
C ASN A 18 -22.35 -14.52 -8.70
N GLU A 19 -22.06 -15.72 -9.14
CA GLU A 19 -20.70 -16.16 -9.38
C GLU A 19 -20.02 -15.27 -10.42
N LYS A 20 -18.83 -14.76 -10.06
CA LYS A 20 -18.03 -13.91 -10.95
C LYS A 20 -16.58 -14.34 -10.94
N LYS A 21 -16.09 -14.83 -12.08
CA LYS A 21 -14.68 -15.08 -12.29
C LYS A 21 -13.98 -13.75 -12.60
N ALA A 22 -13.33 -13.19 -11.60
CA ALA A 22 -12.71 -11.87 -11.67
C ALA A 22 -11.29 -11.91 -12.28
N LEU A 23 -10.55 -13.00 -12.04
CA LEU A 23 -9.25 -13.27 -12.65
C LEU A 23 -9.25 -14.68 -13.22
N ASN A 24 -8.80 -14.83 -14.46
CA ASN A 24 -8.82 -16.08 -15.20
C ASN A 24 -7.44 -16.38 -15.81
N GLY A 25 -6.56 -16.99 -15.02
CA GLY A 25 -5.23 -17.35 -15.48
C GLY A 25 -4.32 -16.13 -15.70
N LEU A 26 -4.39 -15.12 -14.79
CA LEU A 26 -3.59 -13.91 -14.89
C LEU A 26 -2.09 -14.23 -14.74
N ASN A 27 -1.32 -13.74 -15.70
CA ASN A 27 0.13 -13.76 -15.65
C ASN A 27 0.67 -12.34 -15.71
N LEU A 28 1.62 -12.00 -14.82
CA LEU A 28 2.29 -10.71 -14.78
C LEU A 28 3.71 -10.90 -14.23
N SER A 29 4.68 -10.28 -14.88
CA SER A 29 6.06 -10.24 -14.39
C SER A 29 6.51 -8.78 -14.31
N MET A 30 7.02 -8.38 -13.14
CA MET A 30 7.58 -7.06 -12.91
C MET A 30 8.99 -7.20 -12.33
N LYS A 31 9.93 -6.47 -12.90
CA LYS A 31 11.31 -6.40 -12.43
C LYS A 31 11.54 -5.17 -11.57
N ASP A 32 12.69 -5.09 -10.95
CA ASP A 32 13.11 -3.89 -10.23
C ASP A 32 13.25 -2.72 -11.22
N GLY A 33 12.68 -1.57 -10.84
CA GLY A 33 12.64 -0.37 -11.67
C GLY A 33 11.48 -0.30 -12.66
N ASP A 34 10.68 -1.36 -12.84
CA ASP A 34 9.53 -1.32 -13.75
C ASP A 34 8.43 -0.38 -13.21
N PHE A 35 7.80 0.33 -14.14
CA PHE A 35 6.56 1.06 -13.93
C PHE A 35 5.47 0.45 -14.82
N VAL A 36 4.44 -0.12 -14.20
CA VAL A 36 3.37 -0.84 -14.91
C VAL A 36 2.03 -0.15 -14.72
N THR A 37 1.36 0.16 -15.82
CA THR A 37 0.00 0.70 -15.83
C THR A 37 -1.01 -0.39 -16.19
N VAL A 38 -2.08 -0.50 -15.39
CA VAL A 38 -3.17 -1.45 -15.62
C VAL A 38 -4.39 -0.70 -16.13
N ILE A 39 -4.78 -0.99 -17.36
CA ILE A 39 -5.90 -0.37 -18.06
C ILE A 39 -7.04 -1.38 -18.23
N GLY A 40 -8.27 -0.92 -18.20
CA GLY A 40 -9.47 -1.74 -18.40
C GLY A 40 -10.73 -1.05 -17.90
N GLY A 41 -11.88 -1.48 -18.38
CA GLY A 41 -13.20 -0.97 -17.96
C GLY A 41 -13.55 -1.30 -16.51
N ASN A 42 -14.69 -0.78 -16.07
CA ASN A 42 -15.23 -1.13 -14.74
C ASN A 42 -15.58 -2.63 -14.69
N GLY A 43 -15.18 -3.28 -13.63
CA GLY A 43 -15.39 -4.74 -13.47
C GLY A 43 -14.34 -5.62 -14.16
N ALA A 44 -13.33 -5.07 -14.84
CA ALA A 44 -12.27 -5.83 -15.53
C ALA A 44 -11.28 -6.55 -14.59
N GLY A 45 -11.48 -6.52 -13.28
CA GLY A 45 -10.61 -7.21 -12.32
C GLY A 45 -9.39 -6.42 -11.82
N LYS A 46 -9.20 -5.15 -12.23
CA LYS A 46 -8.05 -4.34 -11.81
C LYS A 46 -7.89 -4.25 -10.29
N SER A 47 -8.95 -3.84 -9.60
CA SER A 47 -8.94 -3.75 -8.13
C SER A 47 -8.82 -5.12 -7.47
N THR A 48 -9.38 -6.17 -8.08
CA THR A 48 -9.24 -7.55 -7.60
C THR A 48 -7.78 -7.99 -7.66
N MET A 49 -7.10 -7.72 -8.78
CA MET A 49 -5.67 -8.02 -8.94
C MET A 49 -4.83 -7.32 -7.86
N LEU A 50 -5.02 -6.00 -7.67
CA LEU A 50 -4.28 -5.24 -6.65
C LEU A 50 -4.56 -5.74 -5.23
N ASN A 51 -5.82 -6.01 -4.90
CA ASN A 51 -6.21 -6.56 -3.60
C ASN A 51 -5.65 -7.97 -3.37
N MET A 52 -5.58 -8.78 -4.42
CA MET A 52 -4.99 -10.12 -4.36
C MET A 52 -3.47 -10.04 -4.16
N ILE A 53 -2.76 -9.15 -4.85
CA ILE A 53 -1.32 -8.91 -4.64
C ILE A 53 -1.07 -8.42 -3.21
N ALA A 54 -1.89 -7.51 -2.69
CA ALA A 54 -1.80 -7.01 -1.32
C ALA A 54 -2.15 -8.07 -0.25
N GLY A 55 -2.86 -9.15 -0.62
CA GLY A 55 -3.26 -10.21 0.30
C GLY A 55 -4.60 -10.00 0.99
N VAL A 56 -5.39 -8.99 0.55
CA VAL A 56 -6.76 -8.77 1.01
C VAL A 56 -7.67 -9.91 0.57
N TYR A 57 -7.49 -10.37 -0.69
CA TYR A 57 -8.21 -11.53 -1.21
C TYR A 57 -7.25 -12.70 -1.40
N PRO A 58 -7.60 -13.92 -0.92
CA PRO A 58 -6.85 -15.12 -1.26
C PRO A 58 -7.03 -15.44 -2.74
N ILE A 59 -6.00 -16.01 -3.37
CA ILE A 59 -6.10 -16.58 -4.71
C ILE A 59 -6.79 -17.95 -4.65
N ASP A 60 -7.48 -18.32 -5.71
CA ASP A 60 -8.11 -19.65 -5.82
C ASP A 60 -7.14 -20.66 -6.47
N LYS A 61 -6.36 -20.20 -7.48
CA LYS A 61 -5.31 -20.98 -8.15
C LYS A 61 -4.14 -20.10 -8.54
N GLY A 62 -3.04 -20.72 -8.89
CA GLY A 62 -1.82 -20.05 -9.33
C GLY A 62 -0.87 -19.72 -8.20
N LYS A 63 0.05 -18.78 -8.47
CA LYS A 63 1.07 -18.35 -7.49
C LYS A 63 1.31 -16.87 -7.57
N VAL A 64 1.64 -16.29 -6.41
CA VAL A 64 2.16 -14.93 -6.26
C VAL A 64 3.56 -15.06 -5.67
N ILE A 65 4.57 -14.65 -6.41
CA ILE A 65 5.98 -14.75 -6.02
C ILE A 65 6.53 -13.32 -5.89
N LEU A 66 7.16 -13.04 -4.76
CA LEU A 66 7.80 -11.75 -4.47
C LEU A 66 9.25 -12.00 -4.07
N ASN A 67 10.19 -11.44 -4.81
CA ASN A 67 11.64 -11.64 -4.61
C ASN A 67 12.06 -13.12 -4.55
N GLY A 68 11.44 -13.97 -5.37
CA GLY A 68 11.69 -15.40 -5.38
C GLY A 68 10.95 -16.21 -4.31
N GLU A 69 10.26 -15.53 -3.37
CA GLU A 69 9.50 -16.19 -2.31
C GLU A 69 8.01 -16.29 -2.67
N ASN A 70 7.43 -17.47 -2.51
CA ASN A 70 5.99 -17.67 -2.76
C ASN A 70 5.17 -17.10 -1.60
N ILE A 71 4.49 -16.00 -1.86
CA ILE A 71 3.67 -15.28 -0.89
C ILE A 71 2.17 -15.57 -1.01
N SER A 72 1.76 -16.54 -1.84
CA SER A 72 0.34 -16.80 -2.17
C SER A 72 -0.56 -16.96 -0.94
N ARG A 73 -0.02 -17.56 0.14
CA ARG A 73 -0.74 -17.81 1.38
C ARG A 73 -0.41 -16.82 2.52
N TRP A 74 0.39 -15.79 2.25
CA TRP A 74 0.70 -14.81 3.27
C TRP A 74 -0.48 -13.89 3.51
N SER A 75 -0.70 -13.56 4.78
CA SER A 75 -1.67 -12.55 5.18
C SER A 75 -1.28 -11.16 4.68
N GLU A 76 -2.26 -10.27 4.54
CA GLU A 76 -2.04 -8.86 4.20
C GLU A 76 -0.98 -8.21 5.12
N HIS A 77 -1.08 -8.45 6.42
CA HIS A 77 -0.12 -7.93 7.40
C HIS A 77 1.33 -8.36 7.12
N LYS A 78 1.55 -9.62 6.73
CA LYS A 78 2.89 -10.12 6.39
C LYS A 78 3.41 -9.48 5.11
N ARG A 79 2.55 -9.30 4.09
CA ARG A 79 2.90 -8.67 2.81
C ARG A 79 3.16 -7.16 2.95
N ALA A 80 2.48 -6.48 3.88
CA ALA A 80 2.64 -5.05 4.13
C ALA A 80 4.06 -4.63 4.52
N ARG A 81 4.92 -5.57 4.93
CA ARG A 81 6.35 -5.30 5.17
C ARG A 81 7.12 -5.01 3.88
N PHE A 82 6.65 -5.54 2.75
CA PHE A 82 7.33 -5.48 1.45
C PHE A 82 6.58 -4.61 0.44
N LEU A 83 5.27 -4.46 0.62
CA LEU A 83 4.38 -3.77 -0.30
C LEU A 83 3.85 -2.48 0.35
N GLY A 84 4.11 -1.34 -0.27
CA GLY A 84 3.41 -0.10 0.00
C GLY A 84 2.11 -0.07 -0.80
N ARG A 85 1.02 0.40 -0.18
CA ARG A 85 -0.28 0.55 -0.84
C ARG A 85 -0.78 1.97 -0.70
N VAL A 86 -1.23 2.55 -1.81
CA VAL A 86 -1.94 3.82 -1.85
C VAL A 86 -3.38 3.53 -2.27
N PHE A 87 -4.33 4.08 -1.51
CA PHE A 87 -5.75 3.92 -1.80
C PHE A 87 -6.22 5.04 -2.73
N GLN A 88 -7.30 4.78 -3.47
CA GLN A 88 -7.93 5.79 -4.31
C GLN A 88 -8.50 6.94 -3.47
N ASP A 89 -9.07 6.62 -2.30
CA ASP A 89 -9.48 7.61 -1.31
C ASP A 89 -8.31 7.91 -0.35
N PRO A 90 -7.76 9.14 -0.37
CA PRO A 90 -6.67 9.54 0.53
C PRO A 90 -7.03 9.48 2.01
N MET A 91 -8.34 9.52 2.35
CA MET A 91 -8.81 9.39 3.73
C MET A 91 -8.51 8.01 4.30
N THR A 92 -8.59 6.97 3.49
CA THR A 92 -8.39 5.58 3.91
C THR A 92 -6.93 5.27 4.27
N GLY A 93 -5.98 6.00 3.71
CA GLY A 93 -4.54 5.77 3.90
C GLY A 93 -3.92 6.51 5.09
N THR A 94 -4.68 7.35 5.79
CA THR A 94 -4.17 8.23 6.86
C THR A 94 -5.10 8.24 8.08
N ALA A 95 -4.53 8.47 9.26
CA ALA A 95 -5.28 8.74 10.49
C ALA A 95 -5.55 10.26 10.59
N ALA A 96 -6.77 10.68 10.25
CA ALA A 96 -7.15 12.10 10.11
C ALA A 96 -6.98 12.90 11.41
N ASP A 97 -7.25 12.28 12.57
CA ASP A 97 -7.16 12.92 13.88
C ASP A 97 -5.74 12.99 14.45
N MET A 98 -4.80 12.30 13.83
CA MET A 98 -3.40 12.29 14.21
C MET A 98 -2.60 13.36 13.44
N GLU A 99 -1.49 13.79 14.04
CA GLU A 99 -0.56 14.73 13.42
C GLU A 99 0.14 14.12 12.19
N ILE A 100 0.67 14.98 11.31
CA ILE A 100 1.47 14.54 10.14
C ILE A 100 2.66 13.69 10.60
N GLN A 101 3.42 14.16 11.61
CA GLN A 101 4.57 13.42 12.14
C GLN A 101 4.20 12.06 12.73
N GLU A 102 3.03 11.93 13.34
CA GLU A 102 2.55 10.66 13.89
C GLU A 102 2.18 9.67 12.78
N ASN A 103 1.51 10.13 11.73
CA ASN A 103 1.21 9.32 10.55
C ASN A 103 2.50 8.81 9.88
N LEU A 104 3.52 9.67 9.74
CA LEU A 104 4.84 9.28 9.22
C LEU A 104 5.54 8.27 10.13
N ALA A 105 5.45 8.45 11.45
CA ALA A 105 6.02 7.50 12.40
C ALA A 105 5.38 6.11 12.30
N LEU A 106 4.06 6.03 12.10
CA LEU A 106 3.36 4.76 11.86
C LEU A 106 3.83 4.10 10.56
N ALA A 107 3.98 4.88 9.49
CA ALA A 107 4.44 4.37 8.20
C ALA A 107 5.89 3.87 8.28
N TYR A 108 6.80 4.64 8.87
CA TYR A 108 8.22 4.31 9.01
C TYR A 108 8.47 3.09 9.90
N ARG A 109 7.62 2.90 10.93
CA ARG A 109 7.72 1.75 11.85
C ARG A 109 6.99 0.50 11.34
N ARG A 110 6.43 0.54 10.14
CA ARG A 110 5.73 -0.58 9.52
C ARG A 110 6.66 -1.79 9.41
N GLY A 111 6.23 -2.93 9.96
CA GLY A 111 7.01 -4.17 9.95
C GLY A 111 8.17 -4.24 10.94
N LYS A 112 8.44 -3.19 11.71
CA LYS A 112 9.44 -3.19 12.78
C LYS A 112 8.81 -3.62 14.09
N ARG A 113 9.60 -4.24 15.01
CA ARG A 113 9.12 -4.53 16.37
C ARG A 113 8.80 -3.21 17.08
N ARG A 114 7.60 -3.12 17.62
CA ARG A 114 7.21 -1.99 18.48
C ARG A 114 7.91 -2.14 19.83
N GLY A 115 8.91 -1.28 20.10
CA GLY A 115 9.40 -1.08 21.44
C GLY A 115 8.45 -0.19 22.25
N MET A 116 8.66 -0.06 23.55
CA MET A 116 7.87 0.82 24.46
C MET A 116 8.11 2.33 24.22
N ARG A 117 8.80 2.73 23.18
CA ARG A 117 9.05 4.13 22.84
C ARG A 117 7.83 4.72 22.12
N TRP A 118 7.04 5.47 22.85
CA TRP A 118 5.86 6.18 22.33
C TRP A 118 6.23 7.51 21.65
N ALA A 119 7.34 8.14 22.05
CA ALA A 119 7.75 9.44 21.54
C ALA A 119 8.49 9.34 20.20
N ILE A 120 8.26 10.32 19.33
CA ILE A 120 9.04 10.57 18.13
C ILE A 120 10.33 11.29 18.54
N THR A 121 11.49 10.73 18.18
CA THR A 121 12.79 11.31 18.54
C THR A 121 13.09 12.55 17.68
N LYS A 122 14.08 13.36 18.11
CA LYS A 122 14.53 14.51 17.32
C LYS A 122 15.05 14.10 15.94
N ASP A 123 15.81 13.00 15.88
CA ASP A 123 16.36 12.47 14.62
C ASP A 123 15.26 11.97 13.69
N GLU A 124 14.20 11.31 14.23
CA GLU A 124 13.04 10.92 13.44
C GLU A 124 12.31 12.14 12.89
N LYS A 125 12.11 13.20 13.70
CA LYS A 125 11.48 14.44 13.24
C LYS A 125 12.25 15.09 12.09
N GLU A 126 13.58 15.11 12.16
CA GLU A 126 14.38 15.68 11.09
C GLU A 126 14.28 14.87 9.81
N LYS A 127 14.34 13.54 9.90
CA LYS A 127 14.10 12.65 8.74
C LYS A 127 12.73 12.87 8.10
N TYR A 128 11.69 13.03 8.91
CA TYR A 128 10.35 13.30 8.40
C TYR A 128 10.27 14.66 7.72
N ARG A 129 10.93 15.69 8.29
CA ARG A 129 11.01 17.01 7.71
C ARG A 129 11.66 16.97 6.33
N GLU A 130 12.82 16.33 6.21
CA GLU A 130 13.52 16.17 4.93
C GLU A 130 12.67 15.40 3.90
N SER A 131 12.00 14.33 4.32
CA SER A 131 11.09 13.59 3.44
C SER A 131 9.92 14.45 2.96
N LEU A 132 9.35 15.29 3.82
CA LEU A 132 8.24 16.18 3.47
C LEU A 132 8.67 17.30 2.51
N LYS A 133 9.89 17.83 2.63
CA LYS A 133 10.43 18.85 1.72
C LYS A 133 10.39 18.41 0.25
N VAL A 134 10.60 17.12 -0.01
CA VAL A 134 10.55 16.57 -1.37
C VAL A 134 9.20 16.79 -2.04
N LEU A 135 8.12 16.89 -1.25
CA LEU A 135 6.78 17.13 -1.78
C LEU A 135 6.57 18.56 -2.25
N GLY A 136 7.34 19.55 -1.75
CA GLY A 136 7.21 20.97 -2.13
C GLY A 136 5.88 21.60 -1.72
N LEU A 137 5.22 21.08 -0.67
CA LEU A 137 3.87 21.47 -0.24
C LEU A 137 3.84 22.25 1.10
N GLY A 138 5.01 22.57 1.67
CA GLY A 138 5.14 23.29 2.95
C GLY A 138 4.74 22.46 4.18
N LEU A 139 4.55 21.15 4.03
CA LEU A 139 4.13 20.26 5.11
C LEU A 139 5.22 20.05 6.15
N GLU A 140 6.49 20.25 5.79
CA GLU A 140 7.65 20.23 6.69
C GLU A 140 7.56 21.26 7.81
N ASN A 141 6.82 22.35 7.60
CA ASN A 141 6.59 23.43 8.58
C ASN A 141 5.31 23.19 9.42
N ARG A 142 4.55 22.16 9.10
CA ARG A 142 3.22 21.87 9.70
C ARG A 142 3.13 20.45 10.28
N MET A 143 4.24 19.87 10.69
CA MET A 143 4.33 18.48 11.13
C MET A 143 3.41 18.14 12.31
N THR A 144 3.09 19.11 13.16
CA THR A 144 2.16 18.97 14.30
C THR A 144 0.70 19.27 13.95
N SER A 145 0.41 19.63 12.70
CA SER A 145 -0.98 19.80 12.26
C SER A 145 -1.64 18.44 12.05
N LYS A 146 -2.94 18.34 12.37
CA LYS A 146 -3.74 17.15 12.08
C LYS A 146 -3.87 16.92 10.58
N VAL A 147 -3.75 15.68 10.15
CA VAL A 147 -3.87 15.30 8.73
C VAL A 147 -5.27 15.63 8.18
N GLY A 148 -6.30 15.59 9.03
CA GLY A 148 -7.66 15.99 8.68
C GLY A 148 -7.79 17.41 8.14
N LEU A 149 -6.87 18.32 8.50
CA LEU A 149 -6.86 19.73 8.07
C LEU A 149 -6.17 19.94 6.70
N LEU A 150 -5.58 18.90 6.13
CA LEU A 150 -4.92 18.99 4.82
C LEU A 150 -5.93 18.99 3.67
N SER A 151 -5.59 19.70 2.58
CA SER A 151 -6.34 19.56 1.33
C SER A 151 -6.25 18.13 0.77
N GLY A 152 -7.17 17.77 -0.12
CA GLY A 152 -7.17 16.43 -0.75
C GLY A 152 -5.83 16.11 -1.44
N GLY A 153 -5.26 17.06 -2.19
CA GLY A 153 -3.98 16.90 -2.87
C GLY A 153 -2.80 16.75 -1.89
N GLN A 154 -2.75 17.57 -0.83
CA GLN A 154 -1.71 17.44 0.21
C GLN A 154 -1.79 16.10 0.92
N ARG A 155 -2.99 15.62 1.22
CA ARG A 155 -3.19 14.32 1.86
C ARG A 155 -2.81 13.17 0.94
N GLN A 156 -3.13 13.26 -0.35
CA GLN A 156 -2.73 12.26 -1.34
C GLN A 156 -1.20 12.19 -1.48
N ALA A 157 -0.51 13.32 -1.55
CA ALA A 157 0.94 13.39 -1.59
C ALA A 157 1.57 12.79 -0.32
N LEU A 158 1.01 13.10 0.87
CA LEU A 158 1.45 12.51 2.13
C LEU A 158 1.26 10.98 2.13
N THR A 159 0.12 10.47 1.65
CA THR A 159 -0.16 9.04 1.57
C THR A 159 0.84 8.33 0.63
N LEU A 160 1.18 8.95 -0.49
CA LEU A 160 2.18 8.43 -1.42
C LEU A 160 3.56 8.37 -0.77
N LEU A 161 3.97 9.45 -0.08
CA LEU A 161 5.21 9.47 0.69
C LEU A 161 5.23 8.35 1.73
N MET A 162 4.17 8.19 2.53
CA MET A 162 4.05 7.14 3.55
C MET A 162 4.18 5.73 2.96
N ALA A 163 3.71 5.50 1.73
CA ALA A 163 3.83 4.21 1.05
C ALA A 163 5.28 3.89 0.65
N THR A 164 6.11 4.91 0.40
CA THR A 164 7.53 4.77 -0.01
C THR A 164 8.51 4.70 1.16
N LEU A 165 8.12 5.13 2.37
CA LEU A 165 8.98 5.08 3.55
C LEU A 165 9.27 3.63 3.98
N ARG A 166 10.57 3.35 4.22
CA ARG A 166 11.10 2.05 4.68
C ARG A 166 12.06 2.23 5.86
#